data_6a5f6f6e763a1a93c1c2e1b2f3b7de8a
#
_entry.id   6a5f6f6e763a1a93c1c2e1b2f3b7de8a
#
_cell.length_a   1.000
_cell.length_b   1.000
_cell.length_c   1.000
_cell.angle_alpha   90.00
_cell.angle_beta   90.00
_cell.angle_gamma   90.00
#
_symmetry.space_group_name_H-M   'P 1'
#
loop_
_entity.id
_entity.type
_entity.pdbx_description
1 polymer ?
#
loop_
_entity_poly.entity_id
_entity_poly.type
_entity_poly.pdbx_seq_one_letter_code
_entity_poly.pdbx_strand_id
1 'polypeptide(L)'
;MNKFYYFLIVFCCLAGPVLGQKTFPIEFKPGQQVEEYTPEKSGIHRELPAGYSQRILEEAKNRSGLASFATQGAQSTTQVIVSYETPPPANVKAVFEKAATVWANTLTSDVPIQIYVRWRSLATGVLGSAGAGTATRNFAGANRLNTWYPIALAEKMAHRNLNGTDPDIVATFNSDFSDWYIGTEGVPLVTQIDLFSVVLHEFGHGLGFIGEMGLSDDLSQGEYGLPGIFDQFVQTAAGVSVTDTLKMANPSLALKTAITSTNLQLTSPKILQNNGGGYAKLYSPRTYSAGSSIYHVDQATYKVGDPNALMTPQIARGEITPLIGPIVSSAFADFGWYSTNIIATDLPDTENTSSDISISATVYSDTLLADNSVKLMLSINKSILSASSMPLTKTGNTYTYKLPAASGTRTISYYWMANEASGKKVTTPAEAPVIANTNFG
;
A
#
# COMPACT_ATOMS: atom_id res chain seq x y z
N MET A 1 -5.20 42.05 8.47
CA MET A 1 -6.50 41.36 8.35
C MET A 1 -6.85 41.26 6.87
N ASN A 2 -6.48 40.25 6.18
CA ASN A 2 -6.96 39.90 4.84
C ASN A 2 -7.20 38.39 4.81
N LYS A 3 -8.49 38.05 4.84
CA LYS A 3 -8.96 36.69 4.65
C LYS A 3 -8.94 36.39 3.14
N PHE A 4 -8.12 35.47 2.70
CA PHE A 4 -8.21 34.91 1.36
C PHE A 4 -9.14 33.67 1.43
N TYR A 5 -10.31 33.82 0.80
CA TYR A 5 -11.21 32.73 0.49
C TYR A 5 -10.72 32.06 -0.80
N TYR A 6 -10.34 30.79 -0.75
CA TYR A 6 -10.14 30.01 -1.96
C TYR A 6 -11.48 29.43 -2.40
N PHE A 7 -11.95 29.90 -3.54
CA PHE A 7 -13.11 29.34 -4.24
C PHE A 7 -12.71 28.02 -4.89
N LEU A 8 -13.43 26.96 -4.51
CA LEU A 8 -13.38 25.68 -5.20
C LEU A 8 -14.13 25.82 -6.54
N ILE A 9 -13.40 25.89 -7.66
CA ILE A 9 -14.02 25.87 -8.99
C ILE A 9 -14.30 24.39 -9.34
N VAL A 10 -15.56 24.01 -9.20
CA VAL A 10 -16.07 22.74 -9.73
C VAL A 10 -16.29 22.92 -11.22
N PHE A 11 -15.41 22.39 -12.06
CA PHE A 11 -15.66 22.24 -13.49
C PHE A 11 -16.59 21.04 -13.69
N CYS A 12 -17.86 21.32 -13.94
CA CYS A 12 -18.84 20.36 -14.39
C CYS A 12 -18.67 20.16 -15.90
N CYS A 13 -17.88 19.17 -16.32
CA CYS A 13 -17.93 18.67 -17.69
C CYS A 13 -18.96 17.55 -17.74
N LEU A 14 -20.06 17.81 -18.41
CA LEU A 14 -21.06 16.83 -18.82
C LEU A 14 -20.43 15.87 -19.86
N ALA A 15 -19.94 14.76 -19.42
CA ALA A 15 -19.72 13.56 -20.22
C ALA A 15 -20.20 12.39 -19.36
N GLY A 16 -20.99 11.48 -19.94
CA GLY A 16 -21.76 10.42 -19.29
C GLY A 16 -20.93 9.54 -18.35
N PRO A 17 -21.61 8.69 -17.54
CA PRO A 17 -20.98 8.05 -16.39
C PRO A 17 -20.03 6.94 -16.82
N VAL A 18 -18.83 7.31 -17.15
CA VAL A 18 -17.69 6.47 -16.85
C VAL A 18 -17.54 6.62 -15.34
N LEU A 19 -17.75 5.58 -14.55
CA LEU A 19 -17.35 5.54 -13.14
C LEU A 19 -15.84 5.75 -13.13
N GLY A 20 -15.47 7.04 -13.21
CA GLY A 20 -14.16 7.49 -13.55
C GLY A 20 -13.24 7.31 -12.37
N GLN A 21 -12.18 6.65 -12.66
CA GLN A 21 -10.92 6.75 -11.95
C GLN A 21 -10.62 8.22 -11.72
N LYS A 22 -10.85 8.72 -10.51
CA LYS A 22 -10.35 10.02 -10.10
C LYS A 22 -9.03 9.73 -9.40
N THR A 23 -7.93 9.89 -10.15
CA THR A 23 -6.63 10.14 -9.53
C THR A 23 -6.69 11.55 -8.97
N PHE A 24 -6.44 11.69 -7.68
CA PHE A 24 -6.22 13.01 -7.08
C PHE A 24 -4.73 13.07 -6.78
N PRO A 25 -4.02 14.12 -7.24
CA PRO A 25 -2.70 14.36 -6.70
C PRO A 25 -2.84 14.42 -5.17
N ILE A 26 -1.96 13.76 -4.45
CA ILE A 26 -1.78 14.03 -3.04
C ILE A 26 -1.19 15.44 -3.00
N GLU A 27 -2.05 16.47 -2.96
CA GLU A 27 -1.61 17.76 -2.50
C GLU A 27 -1.30 17.56 -1.02
N PHE A 28 -0.01 17.51 -0.67
CA PHE A 28 0.40 17.67 0.71
C PHE A 28 -0.18 19.02 1.15
N LYS A 29 -1.23 18.98 1.97
CA LYS A 29 -1.70 20.19 2.63
C LYS A 29 -0.52 20.78 3.40
N PRO A 30 -0.30 22.11 3.40
CA PRO A 30 0.64 22.73 4.30
C PRO A 30 0.31 22.25 5.73
N GLY A 31 1.19 21.46 6.33
CA GLY A 31 0.93 20.79 7.62
C GLY A 31 0.68 19.28 7.55
N GLN A 32 0.36 18.70 6.40
CA GLN A 32 0.42 17.25 6.18
C GLN A 32 1.89 16.89 5.99
N GLN A 33 2.45 16.21 6.98
CA GLN A 33 3.89 16.00 7.02
C GLN A 33 4.25 14.84 6.11
N VAL A 34 5.20 15.12 5.25
CA VAL A 34 6.08 14.09 4.69
C VAL A 34 6.75 13.45 5.89
N GLU A 35 6.70 12.13 6.01
CA GLU A 35 7.39 11.46 7.10
C GLU A 35 8.89 11.73 6.97
N GLU A 36 9.46 12.37 7.98
CA GLU A 36 10.87 12.71 8.02
C GLU A 36 11.59 11.66 8.85
N TYR A 37 12.45 10.90 8.21
CA TYR A 37 13.34 9.98 8.89
C TYR A 37 14.49 10.77 9.54
N THR A 38 14.61 10.66 10.84
CA THR A 38 15.60 11.42 11.61
C THR A 38 16.57 10.47 12.32
N PRO A 39 17.86 10.87 12.48
CA PRO A 39 18.77 10.11 13.30
C PRO A 39 18.31 10.12 14.76
N GLU A 40 18.50 9.02 15.47
CA GLU A 40 18.26 8.94 16.91
C GLU A 40 19.02 10.09 17.61
N LYS A 41 18.32 10.90 18.44
CA LYS A 41 18.93 12.05 19.10
C LYS A 41 20.19 11.62 19.84
N SER A 42 21.31 12.23 19.49
CA SER A 42 22.61 11.98 20.07
C SER A 42 22.59 12.21 21.61
N GLY A 43 22.82 11.16 22.36
CA GLY A 43 22.91 11.19 23.82
C GLY A 43 22.82 9.81 24.45
N ILE A 44 22.21 8.86 23.76
CA ILE A 44 22.25 7.45 24.17
C ILE A 44 23.06 6.73 23.11
N HIS A 45 24.38 6.63 23.30
CA HIS A 45 25.19 5.68 22.57
C HIS A 45 24.65 4.29 22.93
N ARG A 46 23.78 3.72 22.08
CA ARG A 46 23.55 2.30 22.13
C ARG A 46 24.84 1.64 21.69
N GLU A 47 25.50 0.94 22.61
CA GLU A 47 26.59 0.05 22.23
C GLU A 47 25.98 -1.06 21.36
N LEU A 48 26.31 -1.02 20.08
CA LEU A 48 25.94 -2.11 19.18
C LEU A 48 26.76 -3.34 19.61
N PRO A 49 26.14 -4.52 19.68
CA PRO A 49 26.86 -5.75 20.00
C PRO A 49 28.05 -5.95 19.04
N ALA A 50 29.18 -6.43 19.57
CA ALA A 50 30.35 -6.74 18.75
C ALA A 50 29.96 -7.67 17.58
N GLY A 51 30.40 -7.33 16.37
CA GLY A 51 30.05 -8.07 15.15
C GLY A 51 28.60 -7.91 14.68
N TYR A 52 27.85 -6.93 15.22
CA TYR A 52 26.46 -6.66 14.86
C TYR A 52 26.22 -6.61 13.36
N SER A 53 26.92 -5.71 12.67
CA SER A 53 26.74 -5.53 11.21
C SER A 53 27.03 -6.82 10.43
N GLN A 54 28.09 -7.54 10.77
CA GLN A 54 28.43 -8.80 10.10
C GLN A 54 27.35 -9.87 10.33
N ARG A 55 26.88 -10.03 11.57
CA ARG A 55 25.81 -10.98 11.89
C ARG A 55 24.52 -10.67 11.13
N ILE A 56 24.11 -9.42 11.11
CA ILE A 56 22.88 -9.00 10.39
C ILE A 56 23.02 -9.21 8.89
N LEU A 57 24.19 -8.94 8.31
CA LEU A 57 24.46 -9.21 6.89
C LEU A 57 24.45 -10.72 6.57
N GLU A 58 24.98 -11.56 7.45
CA GLU A 58 24.92 -13.02 7.28
C GLU A 58 23.49 -13.55 7.40
N GLU A 59 22.73 -13.05 8.38
CA GLU A 59 21.31 -13.36 8.49
C GLU A 59 20.53 -12.89 7.26
N ALA A 60 20.83 -11.70 6.72
CA ALA A 60 20.23 -11.19 5.49
C ALA A 60 20.55 -12.08 4.28
N LYS A 61 21.80 -12.51 4.14
CA LYS A 61 22.22 -13.46 3.09
C LYS A 61 21.50 -14.81 3.21
N ASN A 62 21.37 -15.33 4.42
CA ASN A 62 20.71 -16.60 4.69
C ASN A 62 19.20 -16.52 4.49
N ARG A 63 18.58 -15.36 4.76
CA ARG A 63 17.13 -15.11 4.59
C ARG A 63 16.76 -14.70 3.16
N SER A 64 17.67 -14.12 2.38
CA SER A 64 17.41 -13.81 0.95
C SER A 64 17.06 -15.06 0.13
N GLY A 65 17.43 -16.26 0.60
CA GLY A 65 16.93 -17.55 0.09
C GLY A 65 15.51 -17.93 0.59
N LEU A 66 14.98 -17.28 1.63
CA LEU A 66 13.67 -17.56 2.24
C LEU A 66 12.63 -16.48 1.93
N ALA A 67 13.05 -15.31 1.43
CA ALA A 67 12.19 -14.16 1.18
C ALA A 67 11.42 -14.22 -0.15
N SER A 68 11.50 -15.30 -0.90
CA SER A 68 10.55 -15.51 -1.97
C SER A 68 9.26 -16.12 -1.38
N PHE A 69 8.34 -15.29 -0.92
CA PHE A 69 6.92 -15.64 -0.91
C PHE A 69 6.38 -15.78 -2.35
N ALA A 70 7.24 -15.66 -3.34
CA ALA A 70 6.98 -16.09 -4.69
C ALA A 70 6.74 -17.61 -4.64
N THR A 71 5.49 -17.99 -4.79
CA THR A 71 5.08 -19.35 -5.15
C THR A 71 6.10 -19.91 -6.14
N GLN A 72 6.55 -21.13 -5.87
CA GLN A 72 7.41 -21.86 -6.79
C GLN A 72 6.87 -21.74 -8.22
N GLY A 73 7.58 -20.98 -9.08
CA GLY A 73 7.29 -20.97 -10.52
C GLY A 73 7.34 -19.63 -11.24
N ALA A 74 7.34 -18.49 -10.58
CA ALA A 74 7.49 -17.21 -11.28
C ALA A 74 8.68 -16.42 -10.70
N GLN A 75 9.70 -16.22 -11.53
CA GLN A 75 10.71 -15.22 -11.28
C GLN A 75 9.99 -13.86 -11.27
N SER A 76 10.10 -13.09 -10.18
CA SER A 76 9.50 -11.75 -10.13
C SER A 76 10.00 -10.94 -11.33
N THR A 77 9.09 -10.48 -12.16
CA THR A 77 9.38 -9.60 -13.30
C THR A 77 9.23 -8.13 -12.93
N THR A 78 9.07 -7.83 -11.64
CA THR A 78 8.89 -6.46 -11.15
C THR A 78 10.07 -5.59 -11.53
N GLN A 79 9.79 -4.52 -12.26
CA GLN A 79 10.78 -3.49 -12.58
C GLN A 79 10.58 -2.30 -11.66
N VAL A 80 11.64 -1.87 -10.99
CA VAL A 80 11.68 -0.61 -10.24
C VAL A 80 12.67 0.30 -10.95
N ILE A 81 12.18 1.41 -11.50
CA ILE A 81 12.93 2.36 -12.31
C ILE A 81 13.19 3.60 -11.47
N VAL A 82 14.45 3.92 -11.23
CA VAL A 82 14.84 5.12 -10.48
C VAL A 82 15.27 6.22 -11.43
N SER A 83 14.63 7.37 -11.33
CA SER A 83 14.98 8.60 -12.02
C SER A 83 15.38 9.67 -11.01
N TYR A 84 16.07 10.71 -11.44
CA TYR A 84 16.70 11.69 -10.57
C TYR A 84 16.39 13.11 -11.00
N GLU A 85 16.12 14.01 -10.02
CA GLU A 85 16.04 15.45 -10.25
C GLU A 85 17.33 15.99 -10.86
N THR A 86 18.44 15.61 -10.25
CA THR A 86 19.82 15.81 -10.73
C THR A 86 20.59 14.52 -10.42
N PRO A 87 21.35 13.98 -11.37
CA PRO A 87 22.10 12.76 -11.11
C PRO A 87 23.02 12.91 -9.88
N PRO A 88 22.84 12.09 -8.84
CA PRO A 88 23.72 12.13 -7.67
C PRO A 88 25.10 11.54 -7.99
N PRO A 89 26.09 11.65 -7.10
CA PRO A 89 27.37 10.95 -7.22
C PRO A 89 27.18 9.45 -7.49
N ALA A 90 28.06 8.85 -8.26
CA ALA A 90 27.90 7.46 -8.73
C ALA A 90 27.75 6.43 -7.58
N ASN A 91 28.46 6.61 -6.46
CA ASN A 91 28.33 5.77 -5.28
C ASN A 91 26.98 5.92 -4.58
N VAL A 92 26.42 7.14 -4.52
CA VAL A 92 25.07 7.42 -3.99
C VAL A 92 24.01 6.79 -4.90
N LYS A 93 24.17 6.95 -6.22
CA LYS A 93 23.29 6.33 -7.22
C LYS A 93 23.22 4.81 -7.04
N ALA A 94 24.36 4.16 -6.83
CA ALA A 94 24.43 2.72 -6.62
C ALA A 94 23.64 2.25 -5.37
N VAL A 95 23.58 3.08 -4.32
CA VAL A 95 22.76 2.79 -3.13
C VAL A 95 21.26 2.81 -3.46
N PHE A 96 20.79 3.82 -4.19
CA PHE A 96 19.39 3.91 -4.62
C PHE A 96 18.98 2.74 -5.50
N GLU A 97 19.81 2.39 -6.49
CA GLU A 97 19.54 1.29 -7.41
C GLU A 97 19.53 -0.07 -6.67
N LYS A 98 20.41 -0.24 -5.67
CA LYS A 98 20.40 -1.45 -4.84
C LYS A 98 19.14 -1.56 -3.99
N ALA A 99 18.69 -0.49 -3.36
CA ALA A 99 17.44 -0.49 -2.59
C ALA A 99 16.22 -0.78 -3.50
N ALA A 100 16.18 -0.17 -4.68
CA ALA A 100 15.17 -0.48 -5.70
C ALA A 100 15.17 -1.96 -6.09
N THR A 101 16.35 -2.58 -6.24
CA THR A 101 16.50 -4.01 -6.54
C THR A 101 15.96 -4.88 -5.41
N VAL A 102 16.17 -4.51 -4.13
CA VAL A 102 15.63 -5.26 -2.99
C VAL A 102 14.09 -5.24 -3.03
N TRP A 103 13.48 -4.10 -3.29
CA TRP A 103 12.03 -4.00 -3.43
C TRP A 103 11.51 -4.74 -4.66
N ALA A 104 12.19 -4.63 -5.81
CA ALA A 104 11.84 -5.38 -7.02
C ALA A 104 11.82 -6.90 -6.79
N ASN A 105 12.75 -7.41 -5.99
CA ASN A 105 12.82 -8.84 -5.65
C ASN A 105 11.79 -9.25 -4.58
N THR A 106 11.22 -8.29 -3.87
CA THR A 106 10.25 -8.55 -2.79
C THR A 106 8.81 -8.44 -3.26
N LEU A 107 8.53 -7.57 -4.23
CA LEU A 107 7.19 -7.28 -4.70
C LEU A 107 6.87 -8.07 -5.98
N THR A 108 5.58 -8.16 -6.29
CA THR A 108 5.08 -8.71 -7.56
C THR A 108 4.31 -7.63 -8.30
N SER A 109 4.80 -7.22 -9.46
CA SER A 109 4.11 -6.28 -10.35
C SER A 109 4.51 -6.53 -11.80
N ASP A 110 3.54 -6.52 -12.70
CA ASP A 110 3.72 -6.51 -14.15
C ASP A 110 3.73 -5.08 -14.73
N VAL A 111 3.44 -4.09 -13.88
CA VAL A 111 3.58 -2.66 -14.19
C VAL A 111 4.85 -2.14 -13.53
N PRO A 112 5.74 -1.47 -14.28
CA PRO A 112 6.95 -0.88 -13.72
C PRO A 112 6.64 0.15 -12.64
N ILE A 113 7.39 0.12 -11.53
CA ILE A 113 7.29 1.10 -10.44
C ILE A 113 8.30 2.21 -10.71
N GLN A 114 7.85 3.45 -10.81
CA GLN A 114 8.67 4.60 -11.12
C GLN A 114 8.96 5.44 -9.88
N ILE A 115 10.24 5.52 -9.49
CA ILE A 115 10.69 6.29 -8.33
C ILE A 115 11.47 7.52 -8.81
N TYR A 116 11.02 8.71 -8.38
CA TYR A 116 11.73 9.96 -8.61
C TYR A 116 12.48 10.40 -7.36
N VAL A 117 13.78 10.43 -7.45
CA VAL A 117 14.68 10.74 -6.32
C VAL A 117 15.23 12.15 -6.44
N ARG A 118 15.17 12.87 -5.32
CA ARG A 118 15.79 14.16 -5.11
C ARG A 118 16.94 14.01 -4.11
N TRP A 119 18.14 14.22 -4.56
CA TRP A 119 19.34 14.27 -3.71
C TRP A 119 19.74 15.73 -3.53
N ARG A 120 19.34 16.36 -2.43
CA ARG A 120 19.50 17.80 -2.22
C ARG A 120 19.60 18.15 -0.74
N SER A 121 19.97 19.41 -0.43
CA SER A 121 19.97 19.96 0.92
C SER A 121 18.58 19.87 1.56
N LEU A 122 18.54 19.39 2.80
CA LEU A 122 17.36 19.36 3.66
C LEU A 122 17.65 20.07 5.00
N ALA A 123 16.63 20.25 5.81
CA ALA A 123 16.79 20.83 7.14
C ALA A 123 17.74 20.00 8.00
N THR A 124 18.43 20.66 8.93
CA THR A 124 19.35 20.01 9.86
C THR A 124 18.62 18.90 10.64
N GLY A 125 19.18 17.70 10.62
CA GLY A 125 18.62 16.53 11.32
C GLY A 125 17.63 15.71 10.52
N VAL A 126 17.22 16.14 9.32
CA VAL A 126 16.40 15.36 8.39
C VAL A 126 17.32 14.52 7.51
N LEU A 127 17.10 13.23 7.46
CA LEU A 127 17.86 12.28 6.61
C LEU A 127 17.21 12.11 5.24
N GLY A 128 15.90 11.96 5.22
CA GLY A 128 15.13 11.76 4.01
C GLY A 128 13.64 11.79 4.29
N SER A 129 12.88 11.66 3.22
CA SER A 129 11.43 11.51 3.23
C SER A 129 10.95 10.90 1.93
N ALA A 130 9.89 10.11 1.97
CA ALA A 130 9.23 9.66 0.76
C ALA A 130 7.73 9.50 0.94
N GLY A 131 7.04 9.44 -0.20
CA GLY A 131 5.61 9.16 -0.27
C GLY A 131 5.21 8.73 -1.66
N ALA A 132 3.99 8.27 -1.82
CA ALA A 132 3.41 8.01 -3.12
C ALA A 132 3.29 9.32 -3.91
N GLY A 133 3.60 9.31 -5.20
CA GLY A 133 3.44 10.47 -6.07
C GLY A 133 1.99 10.92 -6.20
N THR A 134 1.06 9.98 -6.11
CA THR A 134 -0.39 10.20 -6.01
C THR A 134 -1.06 8.97 -5.41
N ALA A 135 -2.34 9.09 -5.08
CA ALA A 135 -3.16 7.96 -4.65
C ALA A 135 -4.47 7.91 -5.46
N THR A 136 -5.03 6.72 -5.56
CA THR A 136 -6.32 6.50 -6.24
C THR A 136 -7.20 5.56 -5.45
N ARG A 137 -8.51 5.55 -5.74
CA ARG A 137 -9.51 4.71 -5.11
C ARG A 137 -10.56 4.24 -6.10
N ASN A 138 -11.27 3.17 -5.77
CA ASN A 138 -12.38 2.66 -6.56
C ASN A 138 -12.01 2.34 -8.03
N PHE A 139 -10.75 2.00 -8.28
CA PHE A 139 -10.29 1.57 -9.60
C PHE A 139 -10.65 0.11 -9.86
N ALA A 140 -10.68 -0.28 -11.14
CA ALA A 140 -10.91 -1.68 -11.50
C ALA A 140 -9.79 -2.58 -10.95
N GLY A 141 -10.16 -3.55 -10.13
CA GLY A 141 -9.20 -4.40 -9.38
C GLY A 141 -9.00 -4.00 -7.92
N ALA A 142 -9.58 -2.87 -7.45
CA ALA A 142 -9.51 -2.48 -6.05
C ALA A 142 -10.24 -3.52 -5.17
N ASN A 143 -9.58 -3.98 -4.10
CA ASN A 143 -10.13 -4.96 -3.16
C ASN A 143 -11.01 -4.33 -2.06
N ARG A 144 -10.95 -3.00 -1.89
CA ARG A 144 -11.76 -2.25 -0.94
C ARG A 144 -12.25 -0.95 -1.58
N LEU A 145 -13.54 -0.67 -1.41
CA LEU A 145 -14.12 0.60 -1.85
C LEU A 145 -13.81 1.72 -0.86
N ASN A 146 -13.86 2.96 -1.37
CA ASN A 146 -13.65 4.18 -0.57
C ASN A 146 -12.37 4.15 0.27
N THR A 147 -11.35 3.51 -0.25
CA THR A 147 -10.02 3.35 0.34
C THR A 147 -8.97 3.90 -0.62
N TRP A 148 -8.06 4.73 -0.12
CA TRP A 148 -6.94 5.24 -0.89
C TRP A 148 -5.83 4.20 -1.01
N TYR A 149 -5.34 4.01 -2.20
CA TYR A 149 -4.20 3.17 -2.51
C TYR A 149 -3.07 4.03 -3.07
N PRO A 150 -1.83 3.91 -2.57
CA PRO A 150 -0.66 4.46 -3.25
C PRO A 150 -0.65 4.04 -4.70
N ILE A 151 -0.28 4.95 -5.60
CA ILE A 151 -0.45 4.73 -7.04
C ILE A 151 0.29 3.48 -7.54
N ALA A 152 1.51 3.23 -7.10
CA ALA A 152 2.26 2.02 -7.46
C ALA A 152 1.49 0.73 -7.14
N LEU A 153 0.87 0.65 -5.95
CA LEU A 153 0.05 -0.48 -5.55
C LEU A 153 -1.23 -0.58 -6.38
N ALA A 154 -1.88 0.56 -6.63
CA ALA A 154 -3.09 0.60 -7.45
C ALA A 154 -2.83 0.14 -8.88
N GLU A 155 -1.72 0.54 -9.49
CA GLU A 155 -1.29 0.14 -10.82
C GLU A 155 -1.01 -1.35 -10.91
N LYS A 156 -0.28 -1.88 -9.93
CA LYS A 156 -0.08 -3.32 -9.79
C LYS A 156 -1.41 -4.07 -9.73
N MET A 157 -2.38 -3.60 -8.94
CA MET A 157 -3.68 -4.25 -8.78
C MET A 157 -4.58 -4.09 -10.01
N ALA A 158 -4.45 -2.98 -10.74
CA ALA A 158 -5.17 -2.71 -11.98
C ALA A 158 -4.50 -3.32 -13.21
N HIS A 159 -3.26 -3.82 -13.08
CA HIS A 159 -2.44 -4.35 -14.16
C HIS A 159 -2.27 -3.37 -15.33
N ARG A 160 -2.18 -2.09 -15.00
CA ARG A 160 -1.95 -0.99 -15.96
C ARG A 160 -1.49 0.28 -15.25
N ASN A 161 -0.76 1.10 -15.97
CA ASN A 161 -0.43 2.45 -15.53
C ASN A 161 -1.69 3.31 -15.39
N LEU A 162 -1.82 4.05 -14.29
CA LEU A 162 -2.98 4.87 -13.94
C LEU A 162 -2.66 6.38 -13.84
N ASN A 163 -1.37 6.75 -13.75
CA ASN A 163 -0.92 8.13 -13.59
C ASN A 163 -0.15 8.70 -14.80
N GLY A 164 0.01 7.91 -15.87
CA GLY A 164 0.69 8.32 -17.10
C GLY A 164 2.20 8.41 -16.96
N THR A 165 2.77 9.60 -17.04
CA THR A 165 4.23 9.83 -16.96
C THR A 165 4.69 10.31 -15.58
N ASP A 166 3.77 10.51 -14.66
CA ASP A 166 4.10 10.97 -13.32
C ASP A 166 4.78 9.84 -12.52
N PRO A 167 5.71 10.14 -11.62
CA PRO A 167 6.35 9.13 -10.81
C PRO A 167 5.35 8.53 -9.79
N ASP A 168 5.52 7.24 -9.51
CA ASP A 168 4.71 6.55 -8.51
C ASP A 168 5.15 6.89 -7.09
N ILE A 169 6.44 7.15 -6.92
CA ILE A 169 7.05 7.50 -5.65
C ILE A 169 7.94 8.71 -5.84
N VAL A 170 7.83 9.67 -4.93
CA VAL A 170 8.76 10.78 -4.80
C VAL A 170 9.52 10.64 -3.49
N ALA A 171 10.85 10.55 -3.58
CA ALA A 171 11.72 10.42 -2.42
C ALA A 171 12.78 11.52 -2.43
N THR A 172 13.05 12.10 -1.26
CA THR A 172 14.04 13.17 -1.10
C THR A 172 15.03 12.78 -0.01
N PHE A 173 16.33 12.95 -0.25
CA PHE A 173 17.39 12.60 0.69
C PHE A 173 18.37 13.76 0.85
N ASN A 174 18.91 13.90 2.06
CA ASN A 174 19.76 15.02 2.44
C ASN A 174 21.18 14.87 1.92
N SER A 175 21.55 15.69 0.93
CA SER A 175 22.90 15.74 0.38
C SER A 175 23.92 16.37 1.33
N ASP A 176 23.48 17.19 2.27
CA ASP A 176 24.35 17.95 3.18
C ASP A 176 24.62 17.22 4.49
N PHE A 177 24.01 16.05 4.70
CA PHE A 177 24.31 15.25 5.88
C PHE A 177 25.69 14.61 5.75
N SER A 178 26.64 15.04 6.58
CA SER A 178 28.06 14.71 6.46
C SER A 178 28.42 13.28 6.86
N ASP A 179 27.58 12.65 7.70
CA ASP A 179 27.90 11.38 8.35
C ASP A 179 27.26 10.17 7.65
N TRP A 180 26.94 10.30 6.36
CA TRP A 180 26.48 9.18 5.57
C TRP A 180 27.54 8.09 5.42
N TYR A 181 27.17 6.85 5.67
CA TYR A 181 27.84 5.71 5.08
C TYR A 181 27.25 5.44 3.70
N ILE A 182 28.02 5.72 2.66
CA ILE A 182 27.61 5.55 1.27
C ILE A 182 28.29 4.28 0.73
N GLY A 183 27.87 3.14 1.25
CA GLY A 183 28.35 1.82 0.86
C GLY A 183 27.21 0.85 0.68
N THR A 184 27.46 -0.22 -0.02
CA THR A 184 26.49 -1.31 -0.22
C THR A 184 26.86 -2.56 0.58
N GLU A 185 27.99 -2.52 1.31
CA GLU A 185 28.52 -3.66 2.07
C GLU A 185 27.89 -3.78 3.47
N GLY A 186 27.18 -2.73 3.94
CA GLY A 186 26.51 -2.71 5.23
C GLY A 186 27.45 -2.74 6.44
N VAL A 187 28.53 -1.99 6.38
CA VAL A 187 29.52 -1.90 7.48
C VAL A 187 29.79 -0.43 7.84
N PRO A 188 28.77 0.33 8.27
CA PRO A 188 28.98 1.70 8.72
C PRO A 188 29.81 1.76 10.01
N LEU A 189 30.59 2.84 10.16
CA LEU A 189 31.20 3.16 11.43
C LEU A 189 30.12 3.58 12.45
N VAL A 190 30.42 3.44 13.74
CA VAL A 190 29.54 3.86 14.85
C VAL A 190 29.22 5.36 14.87
N THR A 191 29.88 6.15 14.02
CA THR A 191 29.61 7.58 13.81
C THR A 191 28.79 7.87 12.56
N GLN A 192 28.47 6.86 11.76
CA GLN A 192 27.82 7.02 10.46
C GLN A 192 26.38 6.48 10.48
N ILE A 193 25.53 7.04 9.62
CA ILE A 193 24.22 6.54 9.29
C ILE A 193 24.26 5.81 7.95
N ASP A 194 23.70 4.64 7.89
CA ASP A 194 23.65 3.83 6.67
C ASP A 194 22.61 4.39 5.68
N LEU A 195 23.08 4.99 4.58
CA LEU A 195 22.20 5.54 3.54
C LEU A 195 21.31 4.45 2.93
N PHE A 196 21.81 3.24 2.76
CA PHE A 196 21.04 2.15 2.17
C PHE A 196 19.81 1.80 3.02
N SER A 197 19.95 1.71 4.34
CA SER A 197 18.84 1.45 5.26
C SER A 197 17.79 2.57 5.21
N VAL A 198 18.24 3.84 5.15
CA VAL A 198 17.33 4.98 5.02
C VAL A 198 16.58 4.94 3.69
N VAL A 199 17.26 4.67 2.58
CA VAL A 199 16.61 4.58 1.25
C VAL A 199 15.61 3.44 1.21
N LEU A 200 15.94 2.29 1.77
CA LEU A 200 15.05 1.13 1.82
C LEU A 200 13.78 1.43 2.64
N HIS A 201 13.93 2.15 3.76
CA HIS A 201 12.84 2.61 4.61
C HIS A 201 11.92 3.58 3.87
N GLU A 202 12.48 4.63 3.28
CA GLU A 202 11.71 5.66 2.58
C GLU A 202 10.93 5.08 1.39
N PHE A 203 11.52 4.19 0.62
CA PHE A 203 10.80 3.51 -0.45
C PHE A 203 9.63 2.68 0.09
N GLY A 204 9.74 2.12 1.32
CA GLY A 204 8.65 1.45 2.00
C GLY A 204 7.43 2.33 2.23
N HIS A 205 7.63 3.61 2.62
CA HIS A 205 6.54 4.58 2.72
C HIS A 205 5.89 4.83 1.37
N GLY A 206 6.68 5.10 0.34
CA GLY A 206 6.18 5.31 -1.02
C GLY A 206 5.39 4.12 -1.58
N LEU A 207 5.76 2.90 -1.19
CA LEU A 207 5.11 1.65 -1.59
C LEU A 207 3.84 1.32 -0.79
N GLY A 208 3.55 2.06 0.30
CA GLY A 208 2.29 1.92 1.02
C GLY A 208 2.38 1.69 2.53
N PHE A 209 3.54 1.80 3.16
CA PHE A 209 3.62 1.80 4.62
C PHE A 209 3.26 3.20 5.16
N ILE A 210 2.11 3.73 4.72
CA ILE A 210 1.60 5.06 5.01
C ILE A 210 0.07 5.07 4.91
N GLY A 211 -0.61 6.01 5.59
CA GLY A 211 -2.06 6.18 5.53
C GLY A 211 -2.49 7.63 5.73
N GLU A 212 -3.76 7.82 6.10
CA GLU A 212 -4.44 9.11 6.07
C GLU A 212 -4.84 9.64 7.46
N MET A 213 -4.52 8.90 8.54
CA MET A 213 -4.90 9.30 9.90
C MET A 213 -3.95 10.32 10.48
N GLY A 214 -4.51 11.27 11.20
CA GLY A 214 -3.76 12.30 11.91
C GLY A 214 -4.55 12.93 13.02
N LEU A 215 -4.08 14.07 13.50
CA LEU A 215 -4.82 14.95 14.38
C LEU A 215 -5.41 16.09 13.58
N SER A 216 -6.57 16.60 14.03
CA SER A 216 -7.14 17.85 13.56
C SER A 216 -6.17 19.02 13.75
N ASP A 217 -6.36 20.11 13.00
CA ASP A 217 -5.46 21.28 13.04
C ASP A 217 -5.30 21.88 14.44
N ASP A 218 -6.34 21.79 15.27
CA ASP A 218 -6.33 22.24 16.69
C ASP A 218 -5.84 21.15 17.65
N LEU A 219 -5.43 20.00 17.14
CA LEU A 219 -4.97 18.84 17.88
C LEU A 219 -6.00 18.27 18.88
N SER A 220 -7.28 18.64 18.77
CA SER A 220 -8.31 18.20 19.71
C SER A 220 -8.84 16.80 19.43
N GLN A 221 -8.84 16.38 18.18
CA GLN A 221 -9.44 15.13 17.71
C GLN A 221 -8.45 14.34 16.82
N GLY A 222 -8.67 13.03 16.70
CA GLY A 222 -8.12 12.25 15.63
C GLY A 222 -9.06 12.30 14.43
N GLU A 223 -8.50 12.35 13.22
CA GLU A 223 -9.29 12.44 12.00
C GLU A 223 -8.60 11.83 10.78
N TYR A 224 -9.39 11.50 9.78
CA TYR A 224 -8.99 11.19 8.41
C TYR A 224 -10.16 11.52 7.47
N GLY A 225 -9.88 11.77 6.19
CA GLY A 225 -10.93 11.91 5.17
C GLY A 225 -11.52 10.56 4.80
N LEU A 226 -10.94 9.86 3.84
CA LEU A 226 -11.15 8.43 3.60
C LEU A 226 -9.87 7.70 4.02
N PRO A 227 -9.97 6.47 4.56
CA PRO A 227 -8.79 5.74 5.00
C PRO A 227 -7.88 5.33 3.84
N GLY A 228 -6.58 5.28 4.07
CA GLY A 228 -5.63 4.58 3.24
C GLY A 228 -5.72 3.06 3.42
N ILE A 229 -5.11 2.31 2.51
CA ILE A 229 -5.10 0.85 2.62
C ILE A 229 -4.41 0.37 3.91
N PHE A 230 -3.35 1.04 4.35
CA PHE A 230 -2.70 0.75 5.63
C PHE A 230 -3.68 0.88 6.80
N ASP A 231 -4.47 1.96 6.83
CA ASP A 231 -5.40 2.28 7.92
C ASP A 231 -6.46 1.20 8.13
N GLN A 232 -6.81 0.48 7.06
CA GLN A 232 -7.77 -0.62 7.09
C GLN A 232 -7.31 -1.82 7.95
N PHE A 233 -6.01 -1.86 8.28
CA PHE A 233 -5.39 -2.91 9.06
C PHE A 233 -4.94 -2.43 10.45
N VAL A 234 -5.29 -1.19 10.82
CA VAL A 234 -4.95 -0.61 12.13
C VAL A 234 -6.08 -0.85 13.13
N GLN A 235 -5.71 -1.28 14.32
CA GLN A 235 -6.64 -1.51 15.43
C GLN A 235 -6.04 -1.06 16.77
N THR A 236 -6.91 -0.84 17.74
CA THR A 236 -6.52 -0.68 19.15
C THR A 236 -6.09 -2.02 19.76
N ALA A 237 -5.45 -2.00 20.93
CA ALA A 237 -5.13 -3.22 21.68
C ALA A 237 -6.37 -4.05 22.08
N ALA A 238 -7.55 -3.42 22.10
CA ALA A 238 -8.82 -4.11 22.34
C ALA A 238 -9.44 -4.75 21.06
N GLY A 239 -8.72 -4.70 19.93
CA GLY A 239 -9.19 -5.24 18.66
C GLY A 239 -10.25 -4.40 17.94
N VAL A 240 -10.41 -3.12 18.32
CA VAL A 240 -11.33 -2.21 17.63
C VAL A 240 -10.59 -1.59 16.45
N SER A 241 -11.09 -1.83 15.22
CA SER A 241 -10.56 -1.18 14.03
C SER A 241 -10.76 0.34 14.12
N VAL A 242 -9.72 1.10 13.80
CA VAL A 242 -9.77 2.57 13.80
C VAL A 242 -10.62 3.13 12.65
N THR A 243 -10.89 2.31 11.63
CA THR A 243 -11.75 2.67 10.48
C THR A 243 -13.20 2.22 10.65
N ASP A 244 -13.56 1.51 11.74
CA ASP A 244 -14.94 1.15 12.08
C ASP A 244 -15.66 2.36 12.70
N THR A 245 -16.26 3.19 11.87
CA THR A 245 -16.91 4.43 12.31
C THR A 245 -18.12 4.23 13.24
N LEU A 246 -18.66 3.01 13.33
CA LEU A 246 -19.70 2.66 14.30
C LEU A 246 -19.15 2.53 15.73
N LYS A 247 -17.87 2.13 15.86
CA LYS A 247 -17.20 1.96 17.14
C LYS A 247 -16.22 3.10 17.44
N MET A 248 -15.68 3.72 16.41
CA MET A 248 -14.68 4.80 16.49
C MET A 248 -15.12 5.94 15.57
N ALA A 249 -15.87 6.89 16.10
CA ALA A 249 -16.34 8.03 15.31
C ALA A 249 -15.14 8.80 14.71
N ASN A 250 -15.31 9.35 13.50
CA ASN A 250 -14.32 10.11 12.77
C ASN A 250 -14.95 11.43 12.26
N PRO A 251 -14.45 12.62 12.66
CA PRO A 251 -13.39 12.84 13.65
C PRO A 251 -13.85 12.59 15.09
N SER A 252 -12.92 12.28 16.03
CA SER A 252 -13.27 12.15 17.45
C SER A 252 -12.09 12.19 18.42
N LEU A 253 -12.39 12.49 19.69
CA LEU A 253 -11.46 12.32 20.80
C LEU A 253 -11.09 10.84 21.01
N ALA A 254 -12.01 9.91 20.75
CA ALA A 254 -11.74 8.48 20.85
C ALA A 254 -10.66 8.05 19.86
N LEU A 255 -10.74 8.50 18.60
CA LEU A 255 -9.71 8.26 17.59
C LEU A 255 -8.37 8.88 17.98
N LYS A 256 -8.34 10.14 18.48
CA LYS A 256 -7.12 10.74 19.02
C LYS A 256 -6.52 9.87 20.11
N THR A 257 -7.35 9.44 21.08
CA THR A 257 -6.90 8.58 22.20
C THR A 257 -6.32 7.26 21.68
N ALA A 258 -6.91 6.67 20.64
CA ALA A 258 -6.41 5.45 20.02
C ALA A 258 -5.03 5.64 19.39
N ILE A 259 -4.86 6.67 18.56
CA ILE A 259 -3.59 6.93 17.83
C ILE A 259 -2.47 7.49 18.71
N THR A 260 -2.76 7.84 19.97
CA THR A 260 -1.77 8.26 20.98
C THR A 260 -1.71 7.31 22.18
N SER A 261 -2.21 6.09 22.04
CA SER A 261 -2.42 5.16 23.16
C SER A 261 -1.17 4.40 23.61
N THR A 262 -0.05 4.46 22.89
CA THR A 262 1.12 3.59 23.01
C THR A 262 0.87 2.10 22.71
N ASN A 263 -0.34 1.74 22.29
CA ASN A 263 -0.79 0.35 22.07
C ASN A 263 -1.56 0.16 20.77
N LEU A 264 -1.31 1.00 19.77
CA LEU A 264 -1.86 0.83 18.44
C LEU A 264 -1.20 -0.37 17.76
N GLN A 265 -1.96 -1.12 16.98
CA GLN A 265 -1.52 -2.37 16.38
C GLN A 265 -1.85 -2.41 14.89
N LEU A 266 -0.91 -2.93 14.10
CA LEU A 266 -1.17 -3.35 12.73
C LEU A 266 -1.48 -4.84 12.75
N THR A 267 -2.59 -5.22 12.12
CA THR A 267 -3.07 -6.61 12.07
C THR A 267 -3.50 -6.98 10.67
N SER A 268 -3.07 -8.15 10.24
CA SER A 268 -3.55 -8.80 9.02
C SER A 268 -3.40 -10.30 9.14
N PRO A 269 -4.10 -11.11 8.33
CA PRO A 269 -3.96 -12.57 8.36
C PRO A 269 -2.51 -13.03 8.23
N LYS A 270 -1.73 -12.42 7.34
CA LYS A 270 -0.33 -12.79 7.13
C LYS A 270 0.60 -12.29 8.24
N ILE A 271 0.32 -11.13 8.84
CA ILE A 271 1.05 -10.66 10.03
C ILE A 271 0.84 -11.67 11.16
N LEU A 272 -0.38 -12.06 11.45
CA LEU A 272 -0.67 -13.05 12.50
C LEU A 272 0.04 -14.39 12.23
N GLN A 273 -0.02 -14.85 10.98
CA GLN A 273 0.64 -16.11 10.57
C GLN A 273 2.17 -16.07 10.76
N ASN A 274 2.80 -14.95 10.37
CA ASN A 274 4.26 -14.84 10.29
C ASN A 274 4.90 -14.21 11.54
N ASN A 275 4.08 -13.71 12.47
CA ASN A 275 4.51 -13.11 13.74
C ASN A 275 4.06 -13.93 14.96
N GLY A 276 4.05 -15.26 14.84
CA GLY A 276 3.73 -16.17 15.94
C GLY A 276 2.33 -16.01 16.53
N GLY A 277 1.36 -15.54 15.73
CA GLY A 277 0.00 -15.23 16.16
C GLY A 277 -0.17 -13.85 16.76
N GLY A 278 0.90 -13.05 16.87
CA GLY A 278 0.89 -11.71 17.43
C GLY A 278 0.66 -10.62 16.39
N TYR A 279 0.11 -9.50 16.84
CA TYR A 279 -0.01 -8.26 16.06
C TYR A 279 1.33 -7.54 15.96
N ALA A 280 1.49 -6.68 14.95
CA ALA A 280 2.63 -5.77 14.92
C ALA A 280 2.29 -4.49 15.72
N LYS A 281 3.12 -4.14 16.69
CA LYS A 281 2.94 -2.92 17.46
C LYS A 281 3.39 -1.72 16.63
N LEU A 282 2.53 -0.69 16.58
CA LEU A 282 2.83 0.56 15.90
C LEU A 282 3.36 1.61 16.87
N TYR A 283 4.14 2.54 16.34
CA TYR A 283 4.63 3.69 17.07
C TYR A 283 3.49 4.70 17.26
N SER A 284 2.94 4.76 18.47
CA SER A 284 1.81 5.62 18.82
C SER A 284 2.06 6.32 20.17
N PRO A 285 3.06 7.22 20.23
CA PRO A 285 3.46 7.86 21.48
C PRO A 285 2.32 8.73 22.05
N ARG A 286 2.32 8.94 23.38
CA ARG A 286 1.32 9.77 24.06
C ARG A 286 1.26 11.20 23.52
N THR A 287 2.40 11.74 23.14
CA THR A 287 2.49 12.99 22.39
C THR A 287 2.61 12.64 20.92
N TYR A 288 1.61 13.04 20.14
CA TYR A 288 1.62 12.79 18.71
C TYR A 288 2.88 13.40 18.09
N SER A 289 3.62 12.60 17.37
CA SER A 289 4.79 13.01 16.59
C SER A 289 4.40 12.97 15.13
N ALA A 290 4.13 14.15 14.59
CA ALA A 290 3.83 14.28 13.20
C ALA A 290 5.01 13.75 12.35
N GLY A 291 4.73 13.01 11.28
CA GLY A 291 5.76 12.36 10.48
C GLY A 291 6.33 11.05 11.05
N SER A 292 5.91 10.63 12.27
CA SER A 292 6.41 9.38 12.86
C SER A 292 5.30 8.53 13.46
N SER A 293 4.25 9.15 14.03
CA SER A 293 3.17 8.42 14.69
C SER A 293 2.35 7.64 13.69
N ILE A 294 1.92 6.43 14.04
CA ILE A 294 1.04 5.51 13.32
C ILE A 294 1.78 4.72 12.23
N TYR A 295 2.50 5.38 11.34
CA TYR A 295 3.05 4.76 10.13
C TYR A 295 4.48 4.25 10.30
N HIS A 296 4.83 3.94 11.55
CA HIS A 296 6.05 3.24 11.90
C HIS A 296 5.75 2.10 12.88
N VAL A 297 6.61 1.09 12.90
CA VAL A 297 6.59 0.07 13.94
C VAL A 297 7.24 0.59 15.22
N ASP A 298 6.81 0.09 16.37
CA ASP A 298 7.24 0.59 17.68
C ASP A 298 8.73 0.29 17.95
N GLN A 299 9.55 1.32 18.01
CA GLN A 299 11.00 1.19 18.21
C GLN A 299 11.40 0.56 19.56
N ALA A 300 10.57 0.67 20.58
CA ALA A 300 10.84 0.03 21.87
C ALA A 300 10.63 -1.49 21.79
N THR A 301 9.77 -1.93 20.90
CA THR A 301 9.49 -3.35 20.61
C THR A 301 10.49 -3.91 19.60
N TYR A 302 10.66 -3.25 18.45
CA TYR A 302 11.55 -3.68 17.36
C TYR A 302 12.87 -2.92 17.45
N LYS A 303 13.76 -3.45 18.28
CA LYS A 303 15.04 -2.81 18.59
C LYS A 303 16.04 -3.02 17.47
N VAL A 304 17.14 -2.29 17.56
CA VAL A 304 18.33 -2.49 16.71
C VAL A 304 18.67 -3.97 16.60
N GLY A 305 18.75 -4.47 15.37
CA GLY A 305 19.00 -5.88 15.07
C GLY A 305 17.77 -6.77 15.00
N ASP A 306 16.56 -6.24 15.29
CA ASP A 306 15.34 -6.97 15.00
C ASP A 306 15.09 -7.00 13.49
N PRO A 307 14.72 -8.14 12.91
CA PRO A 307 14.43 -8.25 11.48
C PRO A 307 13.26 -7.36 11.02
N ASN A 308 12.44 -6.87 11.94
CA ASN A 308 11.32 -5.99 11.66
C ASN A 308 11.62 -4.49 11.92
N ALA A 309 12.89 -4.13 12.19
CA ALA A 309 13.25 -2.77 12.54
C ALA A 309 13.26 -1.79 11.36
N LEU A 310 13.12 -2.25 10.11
CA LEU A 310 13.19 -1.36 8.94
C LEU A 310 12.28 -0.14 9.06
N MET A 311 11.02 -0.34 9.44
CA MET A 311 10.03 0.74 9.52
C MET A 311 9.89 1.30 10.95
N THR A 312 10.98 1.35 11.72
CA THR A 312 11.02 2.12 12.99
C THR A 312 11.24 3.61 12.71
N PRO A 313 10.75 4.54 13.56
CA PRO A 313 10.79 5.97 13.26
C PRO A 313 12.19 6.60 13.33
N GLN A 314 13.19 5.87 13.76
CA GLN A 314 14.57 6.37 13.92
C GLN A 314 15.59 5.29 13.62
N ILE A 315 16.73 5.69 13.10
CA ILE A 315 17.90 4.83 12.89
C ILE A 315 19.08 5.31 13.75
N ALA A 316 19.75 4.36 14.41
CA ALA A 316 20.94 4.67 15.19
C ALA A 316 22.20 4.75 14.30
N ARG A 317 23.20 5.48 14.77
CA ARG A 317 24.53 5.47 14.12
C ARG A 317 25.14 4.08 14.20
N GLY A 318 25.72 3.61 13.10
CA GLY A 318 26.25 2.25 12.96
C GLY A 318 25.18 1.16 12.78
N GLU A 319 23.90 1.49 12.85
CA GLU A 319 22.78 0.58 12.60
C GLU A 319 22.64 0.31 11.10
N ILE A 320 22.25 -0.93 10.79
CA ILE A 320 21.84 -1.35 9.45
C ILE A 320 20.49 -2.11 9.52
N THR A 321 19.64 -1.88 8.55
CA THR A 321 18.36 -2.60 8.38
C THR A 321 18.23 -3.09 6.93
N PRO A 322 19.06 -4.10 6.54
CA PRO A 322 19.15 -4.53 5.13
C PRO A 322 17.99 -5.42 4.68
N LEU A 323 17.05 -5.69 5.57
CA LEU A 323 15.92 -6.60 5.36
C LEU A 323 14.61 -5.86 5.50
N ILE A 324 13.65 -6.19 4.65
CA ILE A 324 12.28 -5.67 4.73
C ILE A 324 11.55 -6.20 5.97
N GLY A 325 11.89 -7.42 6.40
CA GLY A 325 11.32 -8.06 7.57
C GLY A 325 9.93 -8.69 7.35
N PRO A 326 9.59 -9.68 8.19
CA PRO A 326 8.34 -10.44 8.07
C PRO A 326 7.09 -9.59 8.27
N ILE A 327 7.10 -8.58 9.15
CA ILE A 327 5.93 -7.72 9.39
C ILE A 327 5.61 -6.89 8.16
N VAL A 328 6.59 -6.18 7.60
CA VAL A 328 6.39 -5.30 6.43
C VAL A 328 5.99 -6.11 5.21
N SER A 329 6.69 -7.22 4.93
CA SER A 329 6.34 -8.10 3.81
C SER A 329 4.96 -8.73 3.95
N SER A 330 4.55 -9.11 5.16
CA SER A 330 3.20 -9.63 5.44
C SER A 330 2.12 -8.56 5.26
N ALA A 331 2.37 -7.35 5.78
CA ALA A 331 1.47 -6.21 5.59
C ALA A 331 1.28 -5.91 4.10
N PHE A 332 2.35 -5.79 3.34
CA PHE A 332 2.32 -5.52 1.91
C PHE A 332 1.58 -6.61 1.13
N ALA A 333 1.78 -7.87 1.49
CA ALA A 333 1.02 -8.95 0.89
C ALA A 333 -0.49 -8.76 1.07
N ASP A 334 -0.95 -8.42 2.28
CA ASP A 334 -2.38 -8.23 2.56
C ASP A 334 -2.91 -6.87 2.08
N PHE A 335 -2.06 -5.85 1.87
CA PHE A 335 -2.44 -4.59 1.22
C PHE A 335 -2.78 -4.78 -0.26
N GLY A 336 -2.20 -5.78 -0.91
CA GLY A 336 -2.48 -6.10 -2.31
C GLY A 336 -1.26 -6.37 -3.19
N TRP A 337 -0.03 -6.26 -2.68
CA TRP A 337 1.19 -6.57 -3.43
C TRP A 337 1.28 -8.06 -3.82
N TYR A 338 0.59 -8.95 -3.06
CA TYR A 338 0.36 -10.33 -3.41
C TYR A 338 -1.13 -10.61 -3.32
N SER A 339 -1.85 -10.56 -4.43
CA SER A 339 -3.29 -10.59 -4.43
C SER A 339 -3.88 -11.30 -5.63
N THR A 340 -5.15 -11.68 -5.49
CA THR A 340 -6.02 -11.99 -6.61
C THR A 340 -6.80 -10.72 -6.96
N ASN A 341 -6.82 -10.36 -8.24
CA ASN A 341 -7.54 -9.22 -8.78
C ASN A 341 -8.49 -9.67 -9.87
N ILE A 342 -9.71 -9.17 -9.85
CA ILE A 342 -10.74 -9.45 -10.86
C ILE A 342 -11.05 -8.13 -11.55
N ILE A 343 -10.68 -8.03 -12.81
CA ILE A 343 -10.94 -6.87 -13.66
C ILE A 343 -12.11 -7.21 -14.57
N ALA A 344 -13.28 -6.73 -14.21
CA ALA A 344 -14.51 -6.92 -14.99
C ALA A 344 -14.68 -5.80 -16.01
N THR A 345 -15.25 -6.13 -17.15
CA THR A 345 -15.73 -5.12 -18.10
C THR A 345 -17.11 -4.67 -17.66
N ASP A 346 -17.29 -3.36 -17.46
CA ASP A 346 -18.59 -2.80 -17.17
C ASP A 346 -19.50 -2.93 -18.39
N LEU A 347 -20.73 -3.36 -18.15
CA LEU A 347 -21.75 -3.43 -19.18
C LEU A 347 -22.51 -2.10 -19.22
N PRO A 348 -22.60 -1.43 -20.37
CA PRO A 348 -23.52 -0.32 -20.52
C PRO A 348 -24.96 -0.81 -20.56
N ASP A 349 -25.89 0.04 -20.17
CA ASP A 349 -27.29 -0.17 -20.47
C ASP A 349 -27.51 -0.25 -21.98
N THR A 350 -28.39 -1.10 -22.43
CA THR A 350 -28.62 -1.33 -23.85
C THR A 350 -30.10 -1.55 -24.17
N GLU A 351 -30.54 -0.99 -25.29
CA GLU A 351 -31.85 -1.26 -25.87
C GLU A 351 -31.83 -2.44 -26.85
N ASN A 352 -30.64 -3.00 -27.13
CA ASN A 352 -30.52 -4.13 -28.04
C ASN A 352 -30.87 -5.44 -27.35
N THR A 353 -32.06 -5.93 -27.66
CA THR A 353 -32.59 -7.21 -27.14
C THR A 353 -32.38 -8.38 -28.12
N SER A 354 -31.81 -8.13 -29.31
CA SER A 354 -31.67 -9.12 -30.37
C SER A 354 -30.32 -9.86 -30.39
N SER A 355 -29.36 -9.39 -29.58
CA SER A 355 -28.01 -9.96 -29.50
C SER A 355 -27.68 -10.48 -28.11
N ASP A 356 -26.84 -11.52 -28.05
CA ASP A 356 -26.30 -12.01 -26.81
C ASP A 356 -25.41 -10.94 -26.16
N ILE A 357 -25.48 -10.84 -24.82
CA ILE A 357 -24.63 -9.96 -24.02
C ILE A 357 -23.44 -10.76 -23.50
N SER A 358 -22.23 -10.35 -23.83
CA SER A 358 -21.01 -10.95 -23.29
C SER A 358 -20.62 -10.27 -21.97
N ILE A 359 -20.58 -11.06 -20.90
CA ILE A 359 -20.18 -10.63 -19.56
C ILE A 359 -18.81 -11.25 -19.29
N SER A 360 -17.76 -10.45 -19.18
CA SER A 360 -16.38 -10.93 -19.09
C SER A 360 -15.63 -10.33 -17.94
N ALA A 361 -14.69 -11.10 -17.38
CA ALA A 361 -13.69 -10.62 -16.45
C ALA A 361 -12.34 -11.30 -16.69
N THR A 362 -11.26 -10.56 -16.49
CA THR A 362 -9.91 -11.11 -16.46
C THR A 362 -9.48 -11.26 -14.99
N VAL A 363 -9.00 -12.45 -14.63
CA VAL A 363 -8.57 -12.77 -13.26
C VAL A 363 -7.06 -12.92 -13.25
N TYR A 364 -6.40 -12.08 -12.48
CA TYR A 364 -4.98 -12.15 -12.19
C TYR A 364 -4.81 -12.64 -10.77
N SER A 365 -3.86 -13.53 -10.51
CA SER A 365 -3.61 -14.02 -9.18
C SER A 365 -2.14 -14.34 -8.97
N ASP A 366 -1.56 -13.74 -7.95
CA ASP A 366 -0.20 -14.03 -7.47
C ASP A 366 -0.20 -15.24 -6.52
N THR A 367 -1.37 -15.77 -6.20
CA THR A 367 -1.56 -16.91 -5.31
C THR A 367 -2.31 -18.02 -6.03
N LEU A 368 -2.23 -19.23 -5.50
CA LEU A 368 -2.98 -20.34 -6.05
C LEU A 368 -4.49 -20.13 -5.82
N LEU A 369 -5.26 -20.20 -6.90
CA LEU A 369 -6.72 -20.19 -6.80
C LEU A 369 -7.23 -21.61 -6.46
N ALA A 370 -8.29 -21.67 -5.68
CA ALA A 370 -9.00 -22.92 -5.46
C ALA A 370 -9.65 -23.39 -6.79
N ASP A 371 -9.73 -24.70 -6.99
CA ASP A 371 -10.28 -25.28 -8.22
C ASP A 371 -11.71 -24.78 -8.49
N ASN A 372 -11.97 -24.39 -9.73
CA ASN A 372 -13.27 -23.91 -10.20
C ASN A 372 -13.87 -22.77 -9.35
N SER A 373 -13.01 -21.97 -8.69
CA SER A 373 -13.46 -20.94 -7.76
C SER A 373 -13.86 -19.62 -8.42
N VAL A 374 -13.45 -19.37 -9.66
CA VAL A 374 -13.88 -18.18 -10.40
C VAL A 374 -15.33 -18.37 -10.87
N LYS A 375 -16.19 -17.44 -10.46
CA LYS A 375 -17.63 -17.50 -10.75
C LYS A 375 -18.17 -16.13 -11.11
N LEU A 376 -19.06 -16.09 -12.09
CA LEU A 376 -20.01 -15.01 -12.29
C LEU A 376 -21.29 -15.38 -11.57
N MET A 377 -21.67 -14.57 -10.59
CA MET A 377 -22.95 -14.67 -9.90
C MET A 377 -23.92 -13.68 -10.55
N LEU A 378 -25.03 -14.16 -11.08
CA LEU A 378 -25.97 -13.38 -11.88
C LEU A 378 -27.42 -13.61 -11.45
N SER A 379 -28.20 -12.55 -11.43
CA SER A 379 -29.64 -12.55 -11.18
C SER A 379 -30.34 -11.68 -12.24
N ILE A 380 -31.47 -12.14 -12.74
CA ILE A 380 -32.29 -11.43 -13.74
C ILE A 380 -33.63 -11.10 -13.10
N ASN A 381 -33.99 -9.82 -13.11
CA ASN A 381 -35.26 -9.31 -12.55
C ASN A 381 -35.50 -9.70 -11.06
N LYS A 382 -34.46 -10.02 -10.32
CA LYS A 382 -34.52 -10.40 -8.91
C LYS A 382 -33.37 -9.76 -8.12
N SER A 383 -33.49 -9.82 -6.79
CA SER A 383 -32.38 -9.38 -5.92
C SER A 383 -31.10 -10.14 -6.23
N ILE A 384 -29.95 -9.46 -6.12
CA ILE A 384 -28.63 -10.05 -6.26
C ILE A 384 -28.37 -11.18 -5.25
N LEU A 385 -29.05 -11.16 -4.11
CA LEU A 385 -28.96 -12.23 -3.12
C LEU A 385 -29.55 -13.56 -3.62
N SER A 386 -30.32 -13.53 -4.71
CA SER A 386 -30.86 -14.71 -5.40
C SER A 386 -29.99 -15.12 -6.61
N ALA A 387 -28.80 -14.58 -6.77
CA ALA A 387 -27.92 -14.84 -7.89
C ALA A 387 -27.47 -16.31 -7.92
N SER A 388 -27.38 -16.85 -9.13
CA SER A 388 -26.86 -18.20 -9.40
C SER A 388 -25.53 -18.10 -10.13
N SER A 389 -24.70 -19.12 -9.96
CA SER A 389 -23.43 -19.22 -10.69
C SER A 389 -23.69 -19.59 -12.15
N MET A 390 -23.04 -18.86 -13.07
CA MET A 390 -23.17 -19.08 -14.51
C MET A 390 -22.03 -19.98 -15.03
N PRO A 391 -22.30 -20.78 -16.07
CA PRO A 391 -21.24 -21.55 -16.75
C PRO A 391 -20.32 -20.60 -17.52
N LEU A 392 -19.02 -20.76 -17.33
CA LEU A 392 -18.01 -19.86 -17.91
C LEU A 392 -17.17 -20.54 -18.98
N THR A 393 -16.86 -19.81 -20.04
CA THR A 393 -15.80 -20.17 -20.99
C THR A 393 -14.52 -19.44 -20.55
N LYS A 394 -13.42 -20.20 -20.43
CA LYS A 394 -12.10 -19.65 -20.06
C LYS A 394 -11.19 -19.60 -21.27
N THR A 395 -10.56 -18.44 -21.50
CA THR A 395 -9.51 -18.25 -22.51
C THR A 395 -8.37 -17.46 -21.85
N GLY A 396 -7.24 -18.11 -21.61
CA GLY A 396 -6.16 -17.54 -20.80
C GLY A 396 -6.66 -17.20 -19.39
N ASN A 397 -6.50 -15.95 -18.98
CA ASN A 397 -7.01 -15.45 -17.70
C ASN A 397 -8.41 -14.82 -17.79
N THR A 398 -9.02 -14.81 -18.97
CA THR A 398 -10.34 -14.21 -19.19
C THR A 398 -11.43 -15.27 -19.11
N TYR A 399 -12.45 -14.95 -18.32
CA TYR A 399 -13.66 -15.75 -18.12
C TYR A 399 -14.85 -15.01 -18.73
N THR A 400 -15.67 -15.70 -19.51
CA THR A 400 -16.77 -15.10 -20.25
C THR A 400 -18.04 -15.94 -20.09
N TYR A 401 -19.15 -15.26 -19.88
CA TYR A 401 -20.49 -15.81 -20.01
C TYR A 401 -21.24 -15.06 -21.12
N LYS A 402 -21.92 -15.79 -21.99
CA LYS A 402 -22.83 -15.22 -22.97
C LYS A 402 -24.24 -15.34 -22.46
N LEU A 403 -24.81 -14.21 -22.06
CA LEU A 403 -26.21 -14.12 -21.68
C LEU A 403 -27.04 -14.05 -22.97
N PRO A 404 -27.95 -15.02 -23.21
CA PRO A 404 -28.74 -15.07 -24.44
C PRO A 404 -29.60 -13.82 -24.62
N ALA A 405 -29.81 -13.45 -25.88
CA ALA A 405 -30.81 -12.47 -26.27
C ALA A 405 -32.18 -12.82 -25.69
N ALA A 406 -32.96 -11.84 -25.33
CA ALA A 406 -34.33 -12.03 -24.83
C ALA A 406 -35.19 -10.83 -25.17
N SER A 407 -36.44 -11.06 -25.48
CA SER A 407 -37.45 -10.00 -25.69
C SER A 407 -37.84 -9.37 -24.37
N GLY A 408 -38.07 -8.06 -24.38
CA GLY A 408 -38.53 -7.29 -23.25
C GLY A 408 -37.43 -6.76 -22.30
N THR A 409 -37.79 -5.80 -21.50
CA THR A 409 -36.87 -5.16 -20.54
C THR A 409 -36.53 -6.12 -19.40
N ARG A 410 -35.24 -6.19 -19.06
CA ARG A 410 -34.74 -6.97 -17.94
C ARG A 410 -33.68 -6.20 -17.17
N THR A 411 -33.68 -6.38 -15.86
CA THR A 411 -32.63 -5.89 -14.97
C THR A 411 -31.65 -7.02 -14.71
N ILE A 412 -30.37 -6.78 -14.98
CA ILE A 412 -29.29 -7.76 -14.80
C ILE A 412 -28.43 -7.26 -13.65
N SER A 413 -28.45 -8.01 -12.54
CA SER A 413 -27.58 -7.75 -11.39
C SER A 413 -26.53 -8.85 -11.30
N TYR A 414 -25.27 -8.49 -11.21
CA TYR A 414 -24.18 -9.47 -11.20
C TYR A 414 -22.97 -9.02 -10.40
N TYR A 415 -22.17 -9.99 -10.01
CA TYR A 415 -20.82 -9.79 -9.50
C TYR A 415 -19.95 -10.99 -9.83
N TRP A 416 -18.64 -10.74 -9.86
CA TRP A 416 -17.64 -11.79 -10.00
C TRP A 416 -17.06 -12.16 -8.65
N MET A 417 -16.64 -13.41 -8.49
CA MET A 417 -15.89 -13.88 -7.33
C MET A 417 -14.81 -14.88 -7.71
N ALA A 418 -13.76 -14.93 -6.91
CA ALA A 418 -12.74 -15.96 -6.91
C ALA A 418 -12.34 -16.30 -5.48
N ASN A 419 -12.00 -17.55 -5.21
CA ASN A 419 -11.42 -17.96 -3.93
C ASN A 419 -9.96 -18.38 -4.14
N GLU A 420 -9.08 -17.88 -3.30
CA GLU A 420 -7.73 -18.40 -3.19
C GLU A 420 -7.73 -19.76 -2.49
N ALA A 421 -6.72 -20.59 -2.74
CA ALA A 421 -6.55 -21.87 -2.04
C ALA A 421 -6.38 -21.68 -0.51
N SER A 422 -5.96 -20.50 -0.08
CA SER A 422 -5.91 -20.06 1.32
C SER A 422 -7.29 -19.90 1.98
N GLY A 423 -8.37 -19.90 1.17
CA GLY A 423 -9.73 -19.61 1.61
C GLY A 423 -10.14 -18.14 1.51
N LYS A 424 -9.22 -17.23 1.14
CA LYS A 424 -9.56 -15.82 0.91
C LYS A 424 -10.50 -15.69 -0.28
N LYS A 425 -11.62 -14.98 -0.08
CA LYS A 425 -12.59 -14.65 -1.13
C LYS A 425 -12.33 -13.25 -1.65
N VAL A 426 -12.29 -13.11 -2.96
CA VAL A 426 -12.19 -11.82 -3.66
C VAL A 426 -13.44 -11.64 -4.52
N THR A 427 -13.99 -10.43 -4.55
CA THR A 427 -15.16 -10.09 -5.36
C THR A 427 -14.96 -8.78 -6.11
N THR A 428 -15.63 -8.64 -7.24
CA THR A 428 -15.76 -7.35 -7.93
C THR A 428 -17.22 -7.16 -8.38
N PRO A 429 -17.89 -6.06 -7.98
CA PRO A 429 -17.39 -5.04 -7.07
C PRO A 429 -16.93 -5.60 -5.72
N ALA A 430 -15.99 -4.91 -5.08
CA ALA A 430 -15.61 -5.25 -3.70
C ALA A 430 -16.86 -5.26 -2.81
N GLU A 431 -16.87 -6.15 -1.79
CA GLU A 431 -17.97 -6.30 -0.83
C GLU A 431 -19.28 -6.90 -1.41
N ALA A 432 -19.24 -7.38 -2.66
CA ALA A 432 -20.40 -8.12 -3.18
C ALA A 432 -20.68 -9.40 -2.34
N PRO A 433 -21.94 -9.78 -2.14
CA PRO A 433 -23.15 -9.34 -2.85
C PRO A 433 -23.87 -8.11 -2.27
N VAL A 434 -23.36 -7.49 -1.20
CA VAL A 434 -23.98 -6.28 -0.61
C VAL A 434 -23.97 -5.13 -1.63
N ILE A 435 -22.85 -5.01 -2.35
CA ILE A 435 -22.70 -4.11 -3.51
C ILE A 435 -22.53 -4.98 -4.74
N ALA A 436 -23.30 -4.73 -5.79
CA ALA A 436 -23.24 -5.46 -7.05
C ALA A 436 -23.50 -4.53 -8.23
N ASN A 437 -22.98 -4.90 -9.40
CA ASN A 437 -23.29 -4.20 -10.63
C ASN A 437 -24.77 -4.42 -11.00
N THR A 438 -25.48 -3.38 -11.36
CA THR A 438 -26.86 -3.44 -11.85
C THR A 438 -26.97 -2.65 -13.14
N ASN A 439 -27.40 -3.34 -14.21
CA ASN A 439 -27.59 -2.74 -15.52
C ASN A 439 -29.01 -2.98 -15.99
N PHE A 440 -29.52 -2.01 -16.72
CA PHE A 440 -30.84 -2.07 -17.35
C PHE A 440 -30.65 -2.38 -18.84
N GLY A 441 -31.26 -3.43 -19.28
CA GLY A 441 -31.23 -3.89 -20.67
C GLY A 441 -32.59 -4.27 -21.21
#